data_088b3fc35870f0ad4485e84fa5b7bef8
#
_entry.id   088b3fc35870f0ad4485e84fa5b7bef8
#
_cell.length_a   1.000
_cell.length_b   1.000
_cell.length_c   1.000
_cell.angle_alpha   90.00
_cell.angle_beta   90.00
_cell.angle_gamma   90.00
#
_symmetry.space_group_name_H-M   'P 1'
#
loop_
_entity.id
_entity.type
_entity.pdbx_description
1 polymer ?
#
loop_
_entity_poly.entity_id
_entity_poly.type
_entity_poly.pdbx_seq_one_letter_code
_entity_poly.pdbx_strand_id
1 'polypeptide(L)'
;MYTRILGNGTPLLCIHGFPLDHRSLLPLDRIFGLSGNWKRIYVDLPGMGKSSYLTGINGYSSVLDNIQKIIDEEIGSDEFAIFGYSFGGMLARALTYMNSEKVLGLGMLCPEIIANNSARNVPVRIPVITDKSFLASLDPAQRSVYTKTSIIETRENFEKFNKYILPAFSSLNKQNIDSIASNTELIGIPEPKSYKFYRPTLFITGRQDNLVGYIDSYNILENYPHASYAILDGAGHTAHLDQSTLVDSLIQNWLERINNFKEDYS
;
A
#
# COMPACT_ATOMS: atom_id res chain seq x y z
N MET A 1 -4.62 14.97 9.46
CA MET A 1 -4.78 14.38 8.08
C MET A 1 -6.23 14.04 7.83
N TYR A 2 -6.63 13.93 6.56
CA TYR A 2 -7.96 13.43 6.20
C TYR A 2 -8.04 11.91 6.40
N THR A 3 -9.16 11.46 6.96
CA THR A 3 -9.52 10.05 7.09
C THR A 3 -10.87 9.79 6.42
N ARG A 4 -11.01 8.61 5.81
CA ARG A 4 -12.29 8.08 5.36
C ARG A 4 -12.56 6.76 6.07
N ILE A 5 -13.61 6.72 6.88
CA ILE A 5 -13.97 5.55 7.67
C ILE A 5 -15.17 4.86 7.03
N LEU A 6 -15.10 3.55 6.87
CA LEU A 6 -16.16 2.70 6.34
C LEU A 6 -16.33 1.47 7.22
N GLY A 7 -17.60 1.13 7.53
CA GLY A 7 -17.93 0.01 8.41
C GLY A 7 -17.63 0.27 9.89
N ASN A 8 -17.71 -0.77 10.66
CA ASN A 8 -17.46 -0.79 12.11
C ASN A 8 -16.71 -2.08 12.49
N GLY A 9 -16.36 -2.27 13.78
CA GLY A 9 -15.67 -3.45 14.26
C GLY A 9 -14.17 -3.27 14.43
N THR A 10 -13.38 -4.33 14.22
CA THR A 10 -11.92 -4.28 14.37
C THR A 10 -11.30 -3.27 13.40
N PRO A 11 -10.44 -2.36 13.87
CA PRO A 11 -9.80 -1.37 13.00
C PRO A 11 -8.86 -2.02 11.98
N LEU A 12 -8.98 -1.57 10.72
CA LEU A 12 -8.05 -1.86 9.63
C LEU A 12 -7.56 -0.53 9.05
N LEU A 13 -6.32 -0.18 9.36
CA LEU A 13 -5.67 1.02 8.84
C LEU A 13 -5.17 0.78 7.41
N CYS A 14 -5.61 1.59 6.45
CA CYS A 14 -5.29 1.49 5.04
C CYS A 14 -4.47 2.68 4.58
N ILE A 15 -3.21 2.45 4.15
CA ILE A 15 -2.23 3.47 3.80
C ILE A 15 -1.86 3.37 2.32
N HIS A 16 -2.15 4.41 1.55
CA HIS A 16 -1.90 4.46 0.10
C HIS A 16 -0.43 4.70 -0.25
N GLY A 17 -0.11 4.50 -1.54
CA GLY A 17 1.22 4.75 -2.12
C GLY A 17 1.49 6.23 -2.44
N PHE A 18 2.75 6.57 -2.65
CA PHE A 18 3.19 7.90 -3.03
C PHE A 18 3.26 8.07 -4.58
N PRO A 19 2.81 9.19 -5.16
CA PRO A 19 2.02 10.26 -4.59
C PRO A 19 0.52 10.08 -4.95
N LEU A 20 -0.15 9.16 -4.27
CA LEU A 20 -1.56 8.83 -4.50
C LEU A 20 -2.46 9.38 -3.39
N ASP A 21 -3.66 8.82 -3.24
CA ASP A 21 -4.57 9.05 -2.13
C ASP A 21 -5.42 7.80 -1.83
N HIS A 22 -6.31 7.90 -0.82
CA HIS A 22 -7.14 6.78 -0.38
C HIS A 22 -7.93 6.09 -1.51
N ARG A 23 -8.24 6.81 -2.60
CA ARG A 23 -8.98 6.24 -3.74
C ARG A 23 -8.25 5.05 -4.38
N SER A 24 -6.91 5.05 -4.33
CA SER A 24 -6.11 3.96 -4.89
C SER A 24 -6.34 2.60 -4.20
N LEU A 25 -6.81 2.60 -2.96
CA LEU A 25 -7.13 1.39 -2.20
C LEU A 25 -8.63 1.04 -2.18
N LEU A 26 -9.52 1.94 -2.66
CA LEU A 26 -10.96 1.67 -2.69
C LEU A 26 -11.38 0.46 -3.55
N PRO A 27 -10.65 0.03 -4.60
CA PRO A 27 -10.95 -1.24 -5.25
C PRO A 27 -10.98 -2.44 -4.28
N LEU A 28 -10.20 -2.37 -3.20
CA LEU A 28 -10.10 -3.43 -2.18
C LEU A 28 -11.15 -3.32 -1.07
N ASP A 29 -11.89 -2.20 -0.98
CA ASP A 29 -12.87 -2.00 0.11
C ASP A 29 -13.95 -3.08 0.15
N ARG A 30 -14.36 -3.58 -1.04
CA ARG A 30 -15.32 -4.68 -1.14
C ARG A 30 -14.83 -5.93 -0.39
N ILE A 31 -13.60 -6.35 -0.64
CA ILE A 31 -13.07 -7.58 -0.02
C ILE A 31 -12.82 -7.37 1.47
N PHE A 32 -12.33 -6.23 1.90
CA PHE A 32 -12.19 -5.90 3.30
C PHE A 32 -13.54 -5.94 4.03
N GLY A 33 -14.60 -5.40 3.41
CA GLY A 33 -15.95 -5.40 3.98
C GLY A 33 -16.65 -6.76 3.99
N LEU A 34 -16.30 -7.67 3.08
CA LEU A 34 -16.88 -9.01 3.01
C LEU A 34 -16.18 -10.02 3.93
N SER A 35 -14.93 -9.77 4.30
CA SER A 35 -14.08 -10.72 5.05
C SER A 35 -14.18 -10.59 6.57
N GLY A 36 -15.24 -9.97 7.07
CA GLY A 36 -15.47 -9.84 8.51
C GLY A 36 -15.92 -8.43 8.92
N ASN A 37 -15.94 -8.21 10.23
CA ASN A 37 -16.41 -6.95 10.82
C ASN A 37 -15.22 -5.97 11.00
N TRP A 38 -14.88 -5.25 9.94
CA TRP A 38 -13.74 -4.33 9.90
C TRP A 38 -14.17 -2.87 9.83
N LYS A 39 -13.67 -2.03 10.76
CA LYS A 39 -13.66 -0.56 10.66
C LYS A 39 -12.50 -0.16 9.77
N ARG A 40 -12.71 0.07 8.46
CA ARG A 40 -11.68 0.43 7.50
C ARG A 40 -11.38 1.92 7.57
N ILE A 41 -10.16 2.27 7.96
CA ILE A 41 -9.68 3.64 8.14
C ILE A 41 -8.69 3.94 7.02
N TYR A 42 -9.14 4.62 5.99
CA TYR A 42 -8.30 5.08 4.87
C TYR A 42 -7.77 6.48 5.21
N VAL A 43 -6.46 6.66 5.09
CA VAL A 43 -5.82 7.97 5.31
C VAL A 43 -5.42 8.60 3.99
N ASP A 44 -5.45 9.93 3.90
CA ASP A 44 -4.71 10.68 2.87
C ASP A 44 -3.44 11.23 3.50
N LEU A 45 -2.28 10.88 2.94
CA LEU A 45 -0.97 11.32 3.45
C LEU A 45 -0.76 12.83 3.23
N PRO A 46 0.14 13.48 3.99
CA PRO A 46 0.38 14.90 3.86
C PRO A 46 0.64 15.37 2.43
N GLY A 47 -0.07 16.39 1.98
CA GLY A 47 0.04 16.95 0.64
C GLY A 47 -0.63 16.14 -0.47
N MET A 48 -1.40 15.09 -0.13
CA MET A 48 -2.07 14.19 -1.06
C MET A 48 -3.57 14.12 -0.78
N GLY A 49 -4.36 13.89 -1.82
CA GLY A 49 -5.81 13.76 -1.72
C GLY A 49 -6.47 14.96 -1.05
N LYS A 50 -7.20 14.70 0.03
CA LYS A 50 -7.88 15.73 0.85
C LYS A 50 -7.03 16.24 2.03
N SER A 51 -5.85 15.64 2.27
CA SER A 51 -4.84 16.17 3.18
C SER A 51 -4.00 17.20 2.46
N SER A 52 -4.54 18.42 2.34
CA SER A 52 -3.86 19.55 1.71
C SER A 52 -2.51 19.87 2.41
N TYR A 53 -1.99 21.06 2.26
CA TYR A 53 -0.75 21.44 2.92
C TYR A 53 -0.80 21.24 4.46
N LEU A 54 0.18 20.49 4.98
CA LEU A 54 0.44 20.33 6.41
C LEU A 54 1.80 20.92 6.76
N THR A 55 1.83 21.68 7.85
CA THR A 55 3.09 22.24 8.37
C THR A 55 3.92 21.17 9.08
N GLY A 56 5.24 21.37 9.14
CA GLY A 56 6.14 20.48 9.88
C GLY A 56 6.45 19.15 9.18
N ILE A 57 6.09 19.00 7.90
CA ILE A 57 6.47 17.82 7.12
C ILE A 57 7.94 17.93 6.71
N ASN A 58 8.74 16.96 7.16
CA ASN A 58 10.18 16.88 6.89
C ASN A 58 10.59 15.39 6.80
N GLY A 59 10.40 14.80 5.64
CA GLY A 59 10.73 13.41 5.39
C GLY A 59 9.70 12.38 5.89
N TYR A 60 10.06 11.12 5.78
CA TYR A 60 9.23 9.95 6.07
C TYR A 60 8.82 9.86 7.54
N SER A 61 9.73 10.19 8.47
CA SER A 61 9.44 10.16 9.90
C SER A 61 8.28 11.09 10.29
N SER A 62 8.22 12.29 9.72
CA SER A 62 7.11 13.21 10.00
C SER A 62 5.76 12.73 9.44
N VAL A 63 5.77 11.98 8.33
CA VAL A 63 4.56 11.31 7.81
C VAL A 63 4.13 10.22 8.78
N LEU A 64 5.07 9.43 9.28
CA LEU A 64 4.83 8.37 10.26
C LEU A 64 4.21 8.93 11.54
N ASP A 65 4.75 10.03 12.09
CA ASP A 65 4.22 10.71 13.28
C ASP A 65 2.77 11.19 13.08
N ASN A 66 2.44 11.65 11.89
CA ASN A 66 1.07 12.07 11.58
C ASN A 66 0.11 10.88 11.45
N ILE A 67 0.57 9.72 10.97
CA ILE A 67 -0.25 8.50 10.98
C ILE A 67 -0.41 7.98 12.40
N GLN A 68 0.64 8.04 13.23
CA GLN A 68 0.54 7.63 14.64
C GLN A 68 -0.52 8.44 15.40
N LYS A 69 -0.66 9.74 15.14
CA LYS A 69 -1.77 10.54 15.70
C LYS A 69 -3.15 10.03 15.28
N ILE A 70 -3.30 9.58 14.02
CA ILE A 70 -4.57 8.98 13.59
C ILE A 70 -4.82 7.65 14.32
N ILE A 71 -3.78 6.83 14.54
CA ILE A 71 -3.90 5.62 15.35
C ILE A 71 -4.37 5.97 16.76
N ASP A 72 -3.76 6.97 17.39
CA ASP A 72 -4.11 7.38 18.75
C ASP A 72 -5.55 7.95 18.85
N GLU A 73 -5.99 8.70 17.83
CA GLU A 73 -7.31 9.34 17.78
C GLU A 73 -8.44 8.38 17.38
N GLU A 74 -8.23 7.52 16.36
CA GLU A 74 -9.27 6.73 15.74
C GLU A 74 -9.31 5.26 16.21
N ILE A 75 -8.22 4.77 16.78
CA ILE A 75 -8.02 3.38 17.23
C ILE A 75 -7.80 3.35 18.75
N GLY A 76 -6.97 4.23 19.28
CA GLY A 76 -6.67 4.33 20.71
C GLY A 76 -5.92 3.11 21.25
N SER A 77 -6.54 2.43 22.22
CA SER A 77 -5.96 1.24 22.86
C SER A 77 -6.29 -0.07 22.14
N ASP A 78 -7.18 -0.06 21.15
CA ASP A 78 -7.65 -1.27 20.48
C ASP A 78 -6.52 -1.92 19.65
N GLU A 79 -6.62 -3.24 19.49
CA GLU A 79 -5.82 -3.96 18.51
C GLU A 79 -6.35 -3.71 17.10
N PHE A 80 -5.45 -3.68 16.11
CA PHE A 80 -5.79 -3.32 14.74
C PHE A 80 -4.92 -4.05 13.71
N ALA A 81 -5.42 -4.17 12.47
CA ALA A 81 -4.62 -4.61 11.34
C ALA A 81 -4.16 -3.40 10.49
N ILE A 82 -3.08 -3.58 9.74
CA ILE A 82 -2.54 -2.55 8.83
C ILE A 82 -2.45 -3.13 7.42
N PHE A 83 -2.90 -2.35 6.43
CA PHE A 83 -2.70 -2.66 5.01
C PHE A 83 -2.05 -1.48 4.31
N GLY A 84 -0.88 -1.69 3.70
CA GLY A 84 -0.11 -0.66 3.02
C GLY A 84 0.16 -0.95 1.55
N TYR A 85 0.02 0.07 0.70
CA TYR A 85 0.34 -0.01 -0.73
C TYR A 85 1.59 0.80 -1.05
N SER A 86 2.59 0.21 -1.72
CA SER A 86 3.80 0.89 -2.16
C SER A 86 4.53 1.58 -1.00
N PHE A 87 4.71 2.90 -1.04
CA PHE A 87 5.20 3.71 0.07
C PHE A 87 4.39 3.49 1.37
N GLY A 88 3.06 3.36 1.26
CA GLY A 88 2.21 2.97 2.39
C GLY A 88 2.59 1.62 3.00
N GLY A 89 3.14 0.69 2.22
CA GLY A 89 3.70 -0.57 2.71
C GLY A 89 4.97 -0.37 3.55
N MET A 90 5.85 0.56 3.17
CA MET A 90 7.00 0.93 3.99
C MET A 90 6.57 1.56 5.32
N LEU A 91 5.62 2.50 5.28
CA LEU A 91 5.06 3.11 6.50
C LEU A 91 4.35 2.07 7.38
N ALA A 92 3.61 1.14 6.78
CA ALA A 92 2.94 0.05 7.49
C ALA A 92 3.92 -0.84 8.25
N ARG A 93 5.09 -1.15 7.67
CA ARG A 93 6.17 -1.89 8.35
C ARG A 93 6.71 -1.13 9.56
N ALA A 94 7.03 0.17 9.39
CA ALA A 94 7.51 1.00 10.49
C ALA A 94 6.47 1.11 11.63
N LEU A 95 5.18 1.31 11.29
CA LEU A 95 4.10 1.33 12.27
C LEU A 95 3.93 -0.01 12.98
N THR A 96 4.09 -1.13 12.26
CA THR A 96 4.06 -2.46 12.85
C THR A 96 5.22 -2.67 13.82
N TYR A 97 6.42 -2.19 13.47
CA TYR A 97 7.57 -2.22 14.38
C TYR A 97 7.31 -1.42 15.67
N MET A 98 6.72 -0.23 15.55
CA MET A 98 6.42 0.67 16.68
C MET A 98 5.27 0.17 17.57
N ASN A 99 4.30 -0.55 16.99
CA ASN A 99 3.05 -0.97 17.64
C ASN A 99 2.89 -2.51 17.65
N SER A 100 3.98 -3.27 17.70
CA SER A 100 3.99 -4.72 17.48
C SER A 100 3.03 -5.49 18.40
N GLU A 101 2.81 -5.02 19.62
CA GLU A 101 1.90 -5.63 20.60
C GLU A 101 0.41 -5.48 20.22
N LYS A 102 0.07 -4.40 19.48
CA LYS A 102 -1.31 -4.08 19.10
C LYS A 102 -1.66 -4.50 17.68
N VAL A 103 -0.66 -4.69 16.81
CA VAL A 103 -0.89 -5.01 15.40
C VAL A 103 -1.23 -6.48 15.24
N LEU A 104 -2.47 -6.77 14.83
CA LEU A 104 -3.02 -8.11 14.61
C LEU A 104 -2.51 -8.78 13.36
N GLY A 105 -2.14 -8.00 12.36
CA GLY A 105 -1.62 -8.49 11.09
C GLY A 105 -1.19 -7.36 10.17
N LEU A 106 -0.26 -7.66 9.27
CA LEU A 106 0.32 -6.74 8.31
C LEU A 106 0.06 -7.23 6.88
N GLY A 107 -0.71 -6.48 6.10
CA GLY A 107 -0.90 -6.71 4.67
C GLY A 107 -0.16 -5.67 3.83
N MET A 108 0.46 -6.10 2.75
CA MET A 108 1.22 -5.21 1.88
C MET A 108 1.00 -5.54 0.41
N LEU A 109 0.71 -4.51 -0.37
CA LEU A 109 0.54 -4.58 -1.81
C LEU A 109 1.68 -3.81 -2.49
N CYS A 110 2.47 -4.50 -3.30
CA CYS A 110 3.63 -3.93 -4.01
C CYS A 110 4.44 -2.98 -3.10
N PRO A 111 4.87 -3.44 -1.89
CA PRO A 111 5.44 -2.54 -0.91
C PRO A 111 6.79 -1.98 -1.35
N GLU A 112 7.02 -0.72 -1.06
CA GLU A 112 8.35 -0.14 -1.10
C GLU A 112 9.19 -0.71 0.05
N ILE A 113 10.27 -1.42 -0.27
CA ILE A 113 11.18 -1.99 0.73
C ILE A 113 12.40 -1.10 0.91
N ILE A 114 12.92 -0.59 -0.19
CA ILE A 114 14.11 0.26 -0.26
C ILE A 114 13.68 1.65 -0.74
N ALA A 115 13.92 2.68 0.09
CA ALA A 115 13.54 4.06 -0.24
C ALA A 115 14.32 4.61 -1.44
N ASN A 116 15.63 4.34 -1.51
CA ASN A 116 16.46 4.76 -2.63
C ASN A 116 16.13 3.97 -3.91
N ASN A 117 15.51 4.62 -4.87
CA ASN A 117 15.10 4.01 -6.14
C ASN A 117 16.25 3.31 -6.89
N SER A 118 17.48 3.86 -6.85
CA SER A 118 18.62 3.28 -7.57
C SER A 118 19.17 2.01 -6.93
N ALA A 119 18.77 1.72 -5.69
CA ALA A 119 19.18 0.51 -4.95
C ALA A 119 18.14 -0.63 -5.04
N ARG A 120 16.98 -0.40 -5.65
CA ARG A 120 15.90 -1.39 -5.78
C ARG A 120 16.21 -2.45 -6.84
N ASN A 121 15.85 -3.69 -6.55
CA ASN A 121 15.88 -4.78 -7.52
C ASN A 121 14.57 -4.81 -8.32
N VAL A 122 14.52 -4.07 -9.42
CA VAL A 122 13.32 -3.96 -10.26
C VAL A 122 13.53 -4.62 -11.62
N PRO A 123 12.53 -5.33 -12.16
CA PRO A 123 12.59 -5.86 -13.52
C PRO A 123 12.50 -4.74 -14.55
N VAL A 124 13.03 -5.02 -15.75
CA VAL A 124 12.78 -4.17 -16.91
C VAL A 124 11.28 -4.16 -17.20
N ARG A 125 10.71 -2.98 -17.43
CA ARG A 125 9.29 -2.87 -17.77
C ARG A 125 9.00 -3.54 -19.11
N ILE A 126 8.15 -4.54 -19.09
CA ILE A 126 7.64 -5.23 -20.30
C ILE A 126 6.12 -5.37 -20.10
N PRO A 127 5.29 -4.67 -20.90
CA PRO A 127 3.85 -4.87 -20.90
C PRO A 127 3.50 -6.31 -21.27
N VAL A 128 2.54 -6.90 -20.57
CA VAL A 128 2.05 -8.27 -20.86
C VAL A 128 0.96 -8.23 -21.93
N ILE A 129 0.10 -7.22 -21.86
CA ILE A 129 -0.96 -6.99 -22.85
C ILE A 129 -0.92 -5.53 -23.26
N THR A 130 -0.97 -5.26 -24.56
CA THR A 130 -0.99 -3.89 -25.11
C THR A 130 -2.01 -3.76 -26.24
N ASP A 131 -3.05 -2.96 -26.03
CA ASP A 131 -3.92 -2.48 -27.10
C ASP A 131 -3.38 -1.16 -27.66
N LYS A 132 -2.61 -1.26 -28.75
CA LYS A 132 -1.97 -0.09 -29.39
C LYS A 132 -2.98 0.92 -29.91
N SER A 133 -4.13 0.47 -30.41
CA SER A 133 -5.19 1.32 -30.95
C SER A 133 -5.85 2.14 -29.84
N PHE A 134 -6.13 1.50 -28.71
CA PHE A 134 -6.63 2.18 -27.53
C PHE A 134 -5.61 3.19 -26.98
N LEU A 135 -4.35 2.80 -26.81
CA LEU A 135 -3.31 3.72 -26.31
C LEU A 135 -3.12 4.94 -27.21
N ALA A 136 -3.25 4.78 -28.52
CA ALA A 136 -3.17 5.91 -29.47
C ALA A 136 -4.36 6.87 -29.34
N SER A 137 -5.49 6.43 -28.81
CA SER A 137 -6.69 7.25 -28.60
C SER A 137 -6.67 8.06 -27.31
N LEU A 138 -5.74 7.76 -26.37
CA LEU A 138 -5.62 8.48 -25.11
C LEU A 138 -4.94 9.84 -25.27
N ASP A 139 -5.31 10.79 -24.41
CA ASP A 139 -4.54 12.01 -24.22
C ASP A 139 -3.07 11.68 -23.90
N PRO A 140 -2.09 12.39 -24.49
CA PRO A 140 -0.67 12.07 -24.30
C PRO A 140 -0.21 12.09 -22.85
N ALA A 141 -0.72 12.99 -22.00
CA ALA A 141 -0.35 13.07 -20.59
C ALA A 141 -0.94 11.88 -19.81
N GLN A 142 -2.21 11.56 -20.04
CA GLN A 142 -2.85 10.38 -19.43
C GLN A 142 -2.16 9.08 -19.85
N ARG A 143 -1.86 8.93 -21.14
CA ARG A 143 -1.12 7.78 -21.66
C ARG A 143 0.25 7.63 -20.98
N SER A 144 1.01 8.73 -20.85
CA SER A 144 2.34 8.73 -20.25
C SER A 144 2.30 8.25 -18.80
N VAL A 145 1.34 8.71 -18.00
CA VAL A 145 1.19 8.27 -16.59
C VAL A 145 0.75 6.81 -16.52
N TYR A 146 -0.24 6.43 -17.33
CA TYR A 146 -0.78 5.08 -17.35
C TYR A 146 0.28 4.04 -17.75
N THR A 147 0.96 4.26 -18.86
CA THR A 147 1.96 3.31 -19.39
C THR A 147 3.25 3.26 -18.54
N LYS A 148 3.45 4.16 -17.58
CA LYS A 148 4.59 4.11 -16.67
C LYS A 148 4.47 2.99 -15.63
N THR A 149 3.25 2.71 -15.18
CA THR A 149 2.97 1.81 -14.06
C THR A 149 2.17 0.56 -14.43
N SER A 150 1.30 0.68 -15.45
CA SER A 150 0.45 -0.43 -15.89
C SER A 150 1.20 -1.34 -16.85
N ILE A 151 0.96 -2.64 -16.74
CA ILE A 151 1.50 -3.67 -17.65
C ILE A 151 0.39 -4.41 -18.42
N ILE A 152 -0.86 -4.20 -18.03
CA ILE A 152 -2.06 -4.58 -18.76
C ILE A 152 -2.63 -3.31 -19.37
N GLU A 153 -2.24 -3.02 -20.62
CA GLU A 153 -2.56 -1.76 -21.29
C GLU A 153 -3.81 -1.90 -22.17
N THR A 154 -4.96 -2.09 -21.51
CA THR A 154 -6.27 -2.25 -22.16
C THR A 154 -7.23 -1.14 -21.71
N ARG A 155 -8.33 -0.95 -22.48
CA ARG A 155 -9.40 0.00 -22.10
C ARG A 155 -9.97 -0.33 -20.73
N GLU A 156 -10.27 -1.58 -20.43
CA GLU A 156 -10.85 -2.01 -19.16
C GLU A 156 -9.93 -1.67 -17.98
N ASN A 157 -8.63 -1.96 -18.09
CA ASN A 157 -7.67 -1.63 -17.03
C ASN A 157 -7.50 -0.11 -16.87
N PHE A 158 -7.47 0.63 -17.99
CA PHE A 158 -7.41 2.09 -17.96
C PHE A 158 -8.63 2.72 -17.29
N GLU A 159 -9.84 2.21 -17.47
CA GLU A 159 -11.04 2.72 -16.79
C GLU A 159 -10.91 2.62 -15.28
N LYS A 160 -10.37 1.49 -14.76
CA LYS A 160 -10.05 1.33 -13.34
C LYS A 160 -8.96 2.33 -12.91
N PHE A 161 -7.89 2.44 -13.68
CA PHE A 161 -6.79 3.37 -13.42
C PHE A 161 -7.27 4.83 -13.41
N ASN A 162 -8.08 5.22 -14.39
CA ASN A 162 -8.68 6.56 -14.49
C ASN A 162 -9.60 6.89 -13.31
N LYS A 163 -10.31 5.90 -12.78
CA LYS A 163 -11.21 6.07 -11.64
C LYS A 163 -10.47 6.17 -10.30
N TYR A 164 -9.43 5.39 -10.10
CA TYR A 164 -8.86 5.17 -8.77
C TYR A 164 -7.43 5.74 -8.60
N ILE A 165 -6.69 5.92 -9.67
CA ILE A 165 -5.27 6.35 -9.62
C ILE A 165 -5.09 7.78 -10.16
N LEU A 166 -5.53 8.03 -11.40
CA LEU A 166 -5.32 9.34 -12.06
C LEU A 166 -5.80 10.55 -11.25
N PRO A 167 -6.97 10.51 -10.57
CA PRO A 167 -7.46 11.68 -9.86
C PRO A 167 -6.56 12.15 -8.70
N ALA A 168 -5.68 11.28 -8.17
CA ALA A 168 -4.76 11.67 -7.10
C ALA A 168 -3.77 12.75 -7.57
N PHE A 169 -3.33 12.70 -8.82
CA PHE A 169 -2.33 13.64 -9.35
C PHE A 169 -2.82 15.08 -9.48
N SER A 170 -4.13 15.32 -9.47
CA SER A 170 -4.71 16.67 -9.55
C SER A 170 -4.76 17.41 -8.20
N SER A 171 -4.50 16.74 -7.08
CA SER A 171 -4.65 17.28 -5.73
C SER A 171 -3.34 17.31 -4.93
N LEU A 172 -2.19 17.23 -5.60
CA LEU A 172 -0.89 17.20 -4.95
C LEU A 172 -0.44 18.59 -4.48
N ASN A 173 0.00 18.68 -3.24
CA ASN A 173 0.73 19.86 -2.75
C ASN A 173 2.23 19.66 -2.94
N LYS A 174 2.82 20.37 -3.90
CA LYS A 174 4.23 20.21 -4.28
C LYS A 174 5.18 20.39 -3.10
N GLN A 175 4.94 21.35 -2.21
CA GLN A 175 5.84 21.62 -1.08
C GLN A 175 5.90 20.41 -0.12
N ASN A 176 4.76 19.81 0.23
CA ASN A 176 4.75 18.62 1.08
C ASN A 176 5.37 17.42 0.34
N ILE A 177 5.08 17.24 -0.96
CA ILE A 177 5.67 16.17 -1.77
C ILE A 177 7.20 16.25 -1.77
N ASP A 178 7.77 17.43 -2.05
CA ASP A 178 9.21 17.65 -2.06
C ASP A 178 9.81 17.46 -0.64
N SER A 179 9.12 17.92 0.41
CA SER A 179 9.55 17.76 1.80
C SER A 179 9.56 16.29 2.25
N ILE A 180 8.57 15.48 1.86
CA ILE A 180 8.53 14.04 2.15
C ILE A 180 9.73 13.34 1.52
N ALA A 181 10.06 13.66 0.27
CA ALA A 181 11.16 13.03 -0.46
C ALA A 181 12.56 13.46 0.04
N SER A 182 12.65 14.51 0.89
CA SER A 182 13.94 15.09 1.33
C SER A 182 14.70 14.22 2.34
N ASN A 183 13.99 13.41 3.14
CA ASN A 183 14.58 12.50 4.11
C ASN A 183 13.77 11.20 4.18
N THR A 184 14.41 10.07 3.89
CA THR A 184 13.76 8.77 3.79
C THR A 184 14.02 7.84 4.99
N GLU A 185 14.64 8.35 6.06
CA GLU A 185 14.89 7.58 7.26
C GLU A 185 13.60 7.30 8.04
N LEU A 186 13.45 6.05 8.48
CA LEU A 186 12.37 5.59 9.32
C LEU A 186 12.87 4.73 10.47
N ILE A 187 12.25 4.90 11.63
CA ILE A 187 12.51 4.03 12.79
C ILE A 187 12.15 2.58 12.45
N GLY A 188 13.05 1.65 12.78
CA GLY A 188 12.85 0.22 12.56
C GLY A 188 12.91 -0.23 11.09
N ILE A 189 13.28 0.66 10.15
CA ILE A 189 13.44 0.34 8.73
C ILE A 189 14.86 0.74 8.27
N PRO A 190 15.64 -0.20 7.68
CA PRO A 190 15.33 -1.63 7.56
C PRO A 190 15.21 -2.31 8.94
N GLU A 191 14.38 -3.34 9.01
CA GLU A 191 14.18 -4.07 10.27
C GLU A 191 15.50 -4.69 10.77
N PRO A 192 15.77 -4.59 12.09
CA PRO A 192 16.91 -5.33 12.67
C PRO A 192 16.76 -6.84 12.40
N LYS A 193 17.86 -7.55 12.14
CA LYS A 193 17.82 -9.00 11.89
C LYS A 193 17.19 -9.80 13.04
N SER A 194 17.31 -9.29 14.27
CA SER A 194 16.69 -9.89 15.47
C SER A 194 15.19 -9.65 15.57
N TYR A 195 14.63 -8.67 14.83
CA TYR A 195 13.21 -8.39 14.85
C TYR A 195 12.43 -9.50 14.13
N LYS A 196 11.40 -10.02 14.77
CA LYS A 196 10.46 -10.99 14.22
C LYS A 196 9.04 -10.57 14.57
N PHE A 197 8.21 -10.48 13.55
CA PHE A 197 6.78 -10.22 13.70
C PHE A 197 6.00 -11.52 13.45
N TYR A 198 5.47 -12.12 14.52
CA TYR A 198 4.84 -13.44 14.50
C TYR A 198 3.32 -13.42 14.21
N ARG A 199 2.75 -12.29 13.82
CA ARG A 199 1.34 -12.21 13.43
C ARG A 199 1.17 -12.48 11.92
N PRO A 200 -0.06 -12.83 11.47
CA PRO A 200 -0.33 -13.06 10.05
C PRO A 200 0.13 -11.90 9.18
N THR A 201 1.04 -12.19 8.25
CA THR A 201 1.58 -11.20 7.31
C THR A 201 1.27 -11.62 5.88
N LEU A 202 1.02 -10.65 5.00
CA LEU A 202 0.77 -10.87 3.58
C LEU A 202 1.61 -9.91 2.74
N PHE A 203 2.40 -10.47 1.83
CA PHE A 203 3.06 -9.72 0.76
C PHE A 203 2.42 -10.10 -0.58
N ILE A 204 1.89 -9.13 -1.30
CA ILE A 204 1.42 -9.25 -2.68
C ILE A 204 2.33 -8.40 -3.55
N THR A 205 3.02 -9.01 -4.52
CA THR A 205 3.95 -8.31 -5.42
C THR A 205 3.63 -8.63 -6.88
N GLY A 206 3.85 -7.67 -7.77
CA GLY A 206 3.77 -7.86 -9.21
C GLY A 206 5.09 -8.37 -9.78
N ARG A 207 5.06 -9.44 -10.59
CA ARG A 207 6.26 -9.95 -11.25
C ARG A 207 6.86 -8.93 -12.23
N GLN A 208 6.02 -8.10 -12.84
CA GLN A 208 6.40 -7.05 -13.78
C GLN A 208 6.45 -5.64 -13.14
N ASP A 209 6.48 -5.56 -11.80
CA ASP A 209 6.57 -4.28 -11.10
C ASP A 209 7.96 -3.66 -11.28
N ASN A 210 8.03 -2.67 -12.16
CA ASN A 210 9.25 -1.93 -12.47
C ASN A 210 9.52 -0.72 -11.56
N LEU A 211 8.71 -0.50 -10.54
CA LEU A 211 8.87 0.61 -9.58
C LEU A 211 9.51 0.16 -8.27
N VAL A 212 9.02 -0.94 -7.70
CA VAL A 212 9.52 -1.46 -6.42
C VAL A 212 10.03 -2.90 -6.50
N GLY A 213 9.65 -3.64 -7.56
CA GLY A 213 10.04 -5.03 -7.76
C GLY A 213 9.40 -5.99 -6.75
N TYR A 214 9.90 -7.23 -6.74
CA TYR A 214 9.43 -8.28 -5.83
C TYR A 214 10.57 -8.91 -5.01
N ILE A 215 11.81 -8.84 -5.50
CA ILE A 215 12.97 -9.48 -4.86
C ILE A 215 13.28 -8.88 -3.49
N ASP A 216 13.19 -7.55 -3.37
CA ASP A 216 13.48 -6.88 -2.11
C ASP A 216 12.49 -7.27 -1.01
N SER A 217 11.23 -7.51 -1.35
CA SER A 217 10.22 -8.07 -0.44
C SER A 217 10.56 -9.49 0.02
N TYR A 218 11.08 -10.32 -0.88
CA TYR A 218 11.52 -11.68 -0.54
C TYR A 218 12.67 -11.66 0.48
N ASN A 219 13.62 -10.73 0.32
CA ASN A 219 14.83 -10.65 1.15
C ASN A 219 14.55 -10.32 2.63
N ILE A 220 13.36 -9.82 2.96
CA ILE A 220 12.99 -9.50 4.35
C ILE A 220 12.01 -10.49 4.98
N LEU A 221 11.63 -11.58 4.29
CA LEU A 221 10.65 -12.55 4.79
C LEU A 221 11.08 -13.22 6.10
N GLU A 222 12.38 -13.33 6.38
CA GLU A 222 12.86 -13.87 7.64
C GLU A 222 12.41 -13.04 8.86
N ASN A 223 12.09 -11.76 8.69
CA ASN A 223 11.53 -10.90 9.74
C ASN A 223 10.04 -11.18 10.00
N TYR A 224 9.38 -11.93 9.12
CA TYR A 224 7.94 -12.21 9.13
C TYR A 224 7.65 -13.73 9.03
N PRO A 225 7.91 -14.52 10.10
CA PRO A 225 7.82 -15.98 10.05
C PRO A 225 6.45 -16.53 9.62
N HIS A 226 5.37 -15.78 9.85
CA HIS A 226 4.01 -16.15 9.44
C HIS A 226 3.55 -15.39 8.19
N ALA A 227 4.48 -15.09 7.28
CA ALA A 227 4.15 -14.42 6.02
C ALA A 227 3.66 -15.38 4.95
N SER A 228 2.58 -15.00 4.26
CA SER A 228 2.30 -15.45 2.90
C SER A 228 2.92 -14.47 1.91
N TYR A 229 3.66 -14.97 0.93
CA TYR A 229 4.31 -14.17 -0.10
C TYR A 229 3.86 -14.62 -1.49
N ALA A 230 3.28 -13.71 -2.25
CA ALA A 230 2.79 -13.97 -3.59
C ALA A 230 3.46 -13.07 -4.63
N ILE A 231 3.97 -13.67 -5.70
CA ILE A 231 4.49 -12.98 -6.89
C ILE A 231 3.49 -13.26 -8.02
N LEU A 232 2.74 -12.24 -8.43
CA LEU A 232 1.67 -12.38 -9.42
C LEU A 232 2.22 -12.12 -10.82
N ASP A 233 2.13 -13.11 -11.70
CA ASP A 233 2.36 -12.88 -13.13
C ASP A 233 1.20 -12.09 -13.73
N GLY A 234 1.48 -11.31 -14.77
CA GLY A 234 0.50 -10.39 -15.34
C GLY A 234 0.13 -9.25 -14.37
N ALA A 235 1.00 -8.89 -13.45
CA ALA A 235 0.82 -7.81 -12.49
C ALA A 235 2.05 -6.89 -12.42
N GLY A 236 1.82 -5.59 -12.55
CA GLY A 236 2.79 -4.54 -12.31
C GLY A 236 2.60 -3.89 -10.93
N HIS A 237 2.92 -2.61 -10.84
CA HIS A 237 2.77 -1.88 -9.59
C HIS A 237 1.31 -1.72 -9.13
N THR A 238 0.36 -1.74 -10.07
CA THR A 238 -1.08 -1.71 -9.81
C THR A 238 -1.70 -3.12 -9.77
N ALA A 239 -1.05 -4.07 -9.12
CA ALA A 239 -1.43 -5.49 -9.11
C ALA A 239 -2.91 -5.74 -8.73
N HIS A 240 -3.50 -4.92 -7.88
CA HIS A 240 -4.91 -4.98 -7.50
C HIS A 240 -5.89 -4.56 -8.63
N LEU A 241 -5.41 -3.87 -9.65
CA LEU A 241 -6.17 -3.57 -10.85
C LEU A 241 -5.90 -4.61 -11.95
N ASP A 242 -4.67 -5.10 -12.03
CA ASP A 242 -4.21 -6.05 -13.04
C ASP A 242 -4.74 -7.47 -12.77
N GLN A 243 -4.72 -7.92 -11.50
CA GLN A 243 -5.06 -9.28 -11.04
C GLN A 243 -6.07 -9.23 -9.88
N SER A 244 -7.13 -8.46 -10.01
CA SER A 244 -8.06 -8.12 -8.91
C SER A 244 -8.62 -9.35 -8.19
N THR A 245 -9.06 -10.37 -8.92
CA THR A 245 -9.66 -11.59 -8.31
C THR A 245 -8.65 -12.34 -7.44
N LEU A 246 -7.41 -12.46 -7.92
CA LEU A 246 -6.36 -13.17 -7.17
C LEU A 246 -5.92 -12.37 -5.94
N VAL A 247 -5.80 -11.04 -6.09
CA VAL A 247 -5.50 -10.14 -4.97
C VAL A 247 -6.60 -10.22 -3.91
N ASP A 248 -7.87 -10.19 -4.30
CA ASP A 248 -9.01 -10.34 -3.40
C ASP A 248 -8.93 -11.65 -2.59
N SER A 249 -8.63 -12.78 -3.26
CA SER A 249 -8.52 -14.09 -2.61
C SER A 249 -7.37 -14.15 -1.59
N LEU A 250 -6.23 -13.53 -1.89
CA LEU A 250 -5.09 -13.45 -0.98
C LEU A 250 -5.41 -12.59 0.24
N ILE A 251 -6.09 -11.46 0.05
CA ILE A 251 -6.53 -10.57 1.13
C ILE A 251 -7.55 -11.28 2.01
N GLN A 252 -8.53 -11.97 1.42
CA GLN A 252 -9.52 -12.75 2.18
C GLN A 252 -8.84 -13.78 3.08
N ASN A 253 -7.92 -14.59 2.54
CA ASN A 253 -7.18 -15.57 3.33
C ASN A 253 -6.37 -14.92 4.47
N TRP A 254 -5.75 -13.78 4.21
CA TRP A 254 -4.99 -13.05 5.24
C TRP A 254 -5.90 -12.57 6.37
N LEU A 255 -7.08 -12.00 6.08
CA LEU A 255 -8.05 -11.55 7.08
C LEU A 255 -8.65 -12.72 7.88
N GLU A 256 -8.93 -13.85 7.23
CA GLU A 256 -9.36 -15.10 7.91
C GLU A 256 -8.28 -15.59 8.89
N ARG A 257 -7.01 -15.55 8.51
CA ARG A 257 -5.89 -15.92 9.40
C ARG A 257 -5.79 -14.99 10.60
N ILE A 258 -6.05 -13.68 10.46
CA ILE A 258 -6.08 -12.75 11.58
C ILE A 258 -7.22 -13.10 12.53
N ASN A 259 -8.42 -13.39 12.02
CA ASN A 259 -9.57 -13.74 12.83
C ASN A 259 -9.30 -15.03 13.62
N ASN A 260 -8.78 -16.07 12.97
CA ASN A 260 -8.45 -17.34 13.62
C ASN A 260 -7.34 -17.16 14.68
N PHE A 261 -6.34 -16.32 14.39
CA PHE A 261 -5.25 -16.05 15.33
C PHE A 261 -5.75 -15.37 16.61
N LYS A 262 -6.78 -14.52 16.52
CA LYS A 262 -7.43 -13.92 17.70
C LYS A 262 -8.12 -14.98 18.59
N GLU A 263 -8.80 -15.96 17.97
CA GLU A 263 -9.54 -17.00 18.68
C GLU A 263 -8.61 -17.96 19.43
N ASP A 264 -7.43 -18.25 18.88
CA ASP A 264 -6.45 -19.18 19.46
C ASP A 264 -5.65 -18.57 20.63
N TYR A 265 -5.59 -17.25 20.76
CA TYR A 265 -4.75 -16.53 21.74
C TYR A 265 -5.54 -15.57 22.65
N SER A 266 -6.88 -15.55 22.56
CA SER A 266 -7.79 -14.84 23.48
C SER A 266 -8.35 -15.80 24.56
#